data_d8e918fd16bb50d3677834eee93ecf6b
#
_entry.id   d8e918fd16bb50d3677834eee93ecf6b
#
_cell.length_a   1.000
_cell.length_b   1.000
_cell.length_c   1.000
_cell.angle_alpha   90.00
_cell.angle_beta   90.00
_cell.angle_gamma   90.00
#
_symmetry.space_group_name_H-M   'P 1'
#
loop_
_entity.id
_entity.type
_entity.pdbx_description
1 polymer ?
#
loop_
_entity_poly.entity_id
_entity_poly.type
_entity_poly.pdbx_seq_one_letter_code
_entity_poly.pdbx_strand_id
1 'polypeptide(L)'
;DRAHAYLNGADYTAVAESLKQVFGIQNFSPVYKIEKSVDVLKSAVQEIMKAIYKEGMTFKITSKRSDHNFELDSRELNQTLGGAVFEAIPNLQAQMKNPDINLQVEIREEAAYLSYETFRGAGGLPVGSSGKGMLMLSGGIDSPVAGYLALKRGVDIEAVHFASPPYTSPGALKKAQDLTRKLTKFGGNIQFIEVPFTEIQEEIKAKAPEAYLMTLTRRFMMRITDRIREVRNGLVII
;
A
#
# COMPACT_ATOMS: atom_id res chain seq x y z
N ASP A 1 12.50 8.78 -5.00
CA ASP A 1 11.91 8.73 -6.34
C ASP A 1 10.40 8.90 -6.25
N ARG A 2 9.80 9.54 -7.27
CA ARG A 2 8.36 9.75 -7.36
C ARG A 2 7.85 9.14 -8.65
N ALA A 3 6.68 8.50 -8.60
CA ALA A 3 5.95 8.02 -9.76
C ALA A 3 4.66 8.84 -9.92
N HIS A 4 4.24 9.06 -11.15
CA HIS A 4 2.98 9.72 -11.47
C HIS A 4 2.00 8.67 -11.99
N ALA A 5 0.81 8.61 -11.39
CA ALA A 5 -0.31 7.80 -11.86
C ALA A 5 -1.37 8.72 -12.47
N TYR A 6 -1.69 8.50 -13.74
CA TYR A 6 -2.76 9.22 -14.42
C TYR A 6 -4.08 8.49 -14.23
N LEU A 7 -5.13 9.22 -13.87
CA LEU A 7 -6.45 8.61 -13.60
C LEU A 7 -7.11 8.06 -14.87
N ASN A 8 -6.84 8.63 -16.04
CA ASN A 8 -7.39 8.20 -17.34
C ASN A 8 -8.91 7.94 -17.32
N GLY A 9 -9.65 8.78 -16.59
CA GLY A 9 -11.10 8.64 -16.41
C GLY A 9 -11.54 7.72 -15.27
N ALA A 10 -10.61 7.10 -14.54
CA ALA A 10 -10.94 6.34 -13.33
C ALA A 10 -11.41 7.25 -12.19
N ASP A 11 -12.30 6.72 -11.34
CA ASP A 11 -12.74 7.45 -10.14
C ASP A 11 -11.58 7.65 -9.16
N TYR A 12 -11.36 8.91 -8.78
CA TYR A 12 -10.30 9.29 -7.86
C TYR A 12 -10.38 8.55 -6.52
N THR A 13 -11.59 8.42 -5.96
CA THR A 13 -11.79 7.79 -4.65
C THR A 13 -11.41 6.31 -4.69
N ALA A 14 -11.81 5.60 -5.73
CA ALA A 14 -11.46 4.20 -5.93
C ALA A 14 -9.94 3.99 -6.08
N VAL A 15 -9.27 4.87 -6.84
CA VAL A 15 -7.81 4.83 -7.00
C VAL A 15 -7.11 5.13 -5.67
N ALA A 16 -7.54 6.16 -4.93
CA ALA A 16 -6.97 6.51 -3.64
C ALA A 16 -7.11 5.37 -2.62
N GLU A 17 -8.27 4.73 -2.53
CA GLU A 17 -8.47 3.56 -1.65
C GLU A 17 -7.59 2.36 -2.05
N SER A 18 -7.40 2.14 -3.35
CA SER A 18 -6.49 1.11 -3.84
C SER A 18 -5.03 1.41 -3.46
N LEU A 19 -4.58 2.66 -3.65
CA LEU A 19 -3.21 3.08 -3.30
C LEU A 19 -2.90 2.94 -1.81
N LYS A 20 -3.90 3.13 -0.93
CA LYS A 20 -3.76 2.90 0.53
C LYS A 20 -3.46 1.44 0.89
N GLN A 21 -3.74 0.49 -0.01
CA GLN A 21 -3.56 -0.94 0.24
C GLN A 21 -2.29 -1.51 -0.42
N VAL A 22 -1.61 -0.75 -1.26
CA VAL A 22 -0.39 -1.21 -1.96
C VAL A 22 0.82 -1.07 -1.06
N PHE A 23 1.45 -2.19 -0.71
CA PHE A 23 2.71 -2.18 0.02
C PHE A 23 3.85 -1.58 -0.81
N GLY A 24 4.74 -0.84 -0.13
CA GLY A 24 5.80 -0.06 -0.76
C GLY A 24 5.45 1.42 -0.96
N ILE A 25 4.16 1.77 -1.02
CA ILE A 25 3.74 3.17 -1.11
C ILE A 25 3.72 3.78 0.29
N GLN A 26 4.62 4.73 0.54
CA GLN A 26 4.69 5.44 1.81
C GLN A 26 3.64 6.53 1.91
N ASN A 27 3.59 7.37 0.88
CA ASN A 27 2.65 8.47 0.77
C ASN A 27 2.27 8.67 -0.70
N PHE A 28 1.09 9.23 -0.94
CA PHE A 28 0.65 9.69 -2.25
C PHE A 28 -0.16 10.97 -2.10
N SER A 29 -0.18 11.76 -3.14
CA SER A 29 -0.88 13.06 -3.17
C SER A 29 -1.61 13.20 -4.49
N PRO A 30 -2.86 13.68 -4.51
CA PRO A 30 -3.46 14.18 -5.72
C PRO A 30 -2.68 15.41 -6.19
N VAL A 31 -2.43 15.49 -7.49
CA VAL A 31 -1.68 16.60 -8.07
C VAL A 31 -2.43 17.17 -9.27
N TYR A 32 -2.44 18.49 -9.37
CA TYR A 32 -2.86 19.22 -10.55
C TYR A 32 -1.64 19.50 -11.42
N LYS A 33 -1.63 18.93 -12.62
CA LYS A 33 -0.60 19.20 -13.62
C LYS A 33 -1.04 20.40 -14.46
N ILE A 34 -0.25 21.45 -14.46
CA ILE A 34 -0.54 22.70 -15.17
C ILE A 34 0.69 23.17 -15.96
N GLU A 35 0.47 24.15 -16.84
CA GLU A 35 1.55 24.82 -17.55
C GLU A 35 2.48 25.56 -16.58
N LYS A 36 3.79 25.48 -16.82
CA LYS A 36 4.80 26.17 -16.00
C LYS A 36 4.97 27.64 -16.43
N SER A 37 3.94 28.44 -16.21
CA SER A 37 3.94 29.89 -16.39
C SER A 37 3.56 30.56 -15.08
N VAL A 38 4.22 31.67 -14.74
CA VAL A 38 3.96 32.38 -13.47
C VAL A 38 2.51 32.83 -13.38
N ASP A 39 1.94 33.31 -14.47
CA ASP A 39 0.55 33.81 -14.48
C ASP A 39 -0.46 32.65 -14.33
N VAL A 40 -0.21 31.51 -14.98
CA VAL A 40 -1.01 30.28 -14.81
C VAL A 40 -0.91 29.75 -13.38
N LEU A 41 0.29 29.77 -12.81
CA LEU A 41 0.52 29.38 -11.42
C LEU A 41 -0.23 30.27 -10.44
N LYS A 42 -0.18 31.60 -10.60
CA LYS A 42 -0.94 32.55 -9.76
C LYS A 42 -2.44 32.27 -9.82
N SER A 43 -3.00 32.13 -11.01
CA SER A 43 -4.43 31.83 -11.19
C SER A 43 -4.80 30.50 -10.54
N ALA A 44 -4.02 29.45 -10.76
CA ALA A 44 -4.28 28.11 -10.21
C ALA A 44 -4.21 28.08 -8.67
N VAL A 45 -3.20 28.74 -8.06
CA VAL A 45 -3.12 28.77 -6.58
C VAL A 45 -4.27 29.58 -5.98
N GLN A 46 -4.74 30.65 -6.63
CA GLN A 46 -5.90 31.39 -6.20
C GLN A 46 -7.19 30.56 -6.25
N GLU A 47 -7.41 29.85 -7.35
CA GLU A 47 -8.58 28.96 -7.51
C GLU A 47 -8.58 27.82 -6.49
N ILE A 48 -7.46 27.14 -6.34
CA ILE A 48 -7.33 26.05 -5.35
C ILE A 48 -7.59 26.60 -3.95
N MET A 49 -6.94 27.70 -3.57
CA MET A 49 -7.09 28.26 -2.23
C MET A 49 -8.52 28.72 -1.95
N LYS A 50 -9.21 29.35 -2.92
CA LYS A 50 -10.64 29.70 -2.79
C LYS A 50 -11.53 28.49 -2.58
N ALA A 51 -11.20 27.35 -3.20
CA ALA A 51 -11.99 26.14 -3.09
C ALA A 51 -11.82 25.42 -1.73
N ILE A 52 -10.62 25.48 -1.11
CA ILE A 52 -10.30 24.70 0.09
C ILE A 52 -10.23 25.53 1.38
N TYR A 53 -10.07 26.85 1.28
CA TYR A 53 -9.97 27.74 2.43
C TYR A 53 -11.29 27.83 3.20
N LYS A 54 -11.17 27.77 4.52
CA LYS A 54 -12.27 28.10 5.46
C LYS A 54 -11.77 29.18 6.40
N GLU A 55 -12.69 30.05 6.82
CA GLU A 55 -12.38 31.17 7.72
C GLU A 55 -11.59 30.71 8.96
N GLY A 56 -10.51 31.41 9.26
CA GLY A 56 -9.62 31.10 10.38
C GLY A 56 -8.49 30.12 10.07
N MET A 57 -8.47 29.47 8.90
CA MET A 57 -7.36 28.62 8.51
C MET A 57 -6.11 29.41 8.17
N THR A 58 -4.97 28.82 8.48
CA THR A 58 -3.64 29.31 8.13
C THR A 58 -3.10 28.59 6.91
N PHE A 59 -2.22 29.23 6.14
CA PHE A 59 -1.63 28.62 4.97
C PHE A 59 -0.12 28.82 4.85
N LYS A 60 0.47 28.00 4.01
CA LYS A 60 1.86 28.12 3.54
C LYS A 60 1.95 27.67 2.11
N ILE A 61 2.79 28.33 1.32
CA ILE A 61 3.24 27.80 0.03
C ILE A 61 4.65 27.25 0.19
N THR A 62 4.86 26.05 -0.33
CA THR A 62 6.16 25.39 -0.34
C THR A 62 6.51 25.05 -1.77
N SER A 63 7.40 25.81 -2.38
CA SER A 63 7.84 25.58 -3.76
C SER A 63 9.14 24.79 -3.82
N LYS A 64 9.21 23.86 -4.77
CA LYS A 64 10.42 23.13 -5.14
C LYS A 64 10.64 23.28 -6.64
N ARG A 65 11.82 23.73 -7.02
CA ARG A 65 12.23 23.88 -8.41
C ARG A 65 13.25 22.83 -8.78
N SER A 66 12.91 21.94 -9.70
CA SER A 66 13.82 20.98 -10.32
C SER A 66 14.28 21.46 -11.70
N ASP A 67 13.50 22.29 -12.37
CA ASP A 67 13.89 22.98 -13.60
C ASP A 67 14.63 24.27 -13.27
N HIS A 68 15.95 24.27 -13.47
CA HIS A 68 16.81 25.43 -13.20
C HIS A 68 16.65 26.56 -14.23
N ASN A 69 16.00 26.32 -15.36
CA ASN A 69 15.74 27.31 -16.41
C ASN A 69 14.44 28.10 -16.15
N PHE A 70 13.66 27.73 -15.14
CA PHE A 70 12.47 28.50 -14.79
C PHE A 70 12.85 29.87 -14.20
N GLU A 71 12.13 30.91 -14.57
CA GLU A 71 12.47 32.34 -14.32
C GLU A 71 12.57 32.70 -12.84
N LEU A 72 11.83 32.03 -11.94
CA LEU A 72 11.82 32.30 -10.51
C LEU A 72 12.50 31.15 -9.74
N ASP A 73 13.23 31.49 -8.70
CA ASP A 73 13.71 30.51 -7.74
C ASP A 73 12.60 30.08 -6.76
N SER A 74 12.88 29.07 -5.91
CA SER A 74 11.87 28.55 -4.96
C SER A 74 11.42 29.58 -3.93
N ARG A 75 12.27 30.54 -3.56
CA ARG A 75 11.95 31.60 -2.60
C ARG A 75 11.08 32.68 -3.27
N GLU A 76 11.46 33.10 -4.45
CA GLU A 76 10.70 34.03 -5.28
C GLU A 76 9.31 33.51 -5.62
N LEU A 77 9.23 32.19 -5.98
CA LEU A 77 7.95 31.50 -6.19
C LEU A 77 7.07 31.55 -4.93
N ASN A 78 7.62 31.23 -3.76
CA ASN A 78 6.84 31.30 -2.52
C ASN A 78 6.30 32.70 -2.25
N GLN A 79 7.09 33.74 -2.49
CA GLN A 79 6.68 35.13 -2.29
C GLN A 79 5.62 35.59 -3.33
N THR A 80 5.87 35.30 -4.60
CA THR A 80 4.98 35.65 -5.71
C THR A 80 3.60 34.98 -5.59
N LEU A 81 3.61 33.66 -5.37
CA LEU A 81 2.38 32.89 -5.24
C LEU A 81 1.65 33.18 -3.92
N GLY A 82 2.40 33.42 -2.83
CA GLY A 82 1.84 33.85 -1.55
C GLY A 82 1.15 35.19 -1.66
N GLY A 83 1.77 36.15 -2.35
CA GLY A 83 1.17 37.48 -2.67
C GLY A 83 -0.15 37.33 -3.46
N ALA A 84 -0.14 36.48 -4.50
CA ALA A 84 -1.35 36.25 -5.29
C ALA A 84 -2.50 35.64 -4.45
N VAL A 85 -2.18 34.75 -3.50
CA VAL A 85 -3.20 34.18 -2.59
C VAL A 85 -3.75 35.25 -1.65
N PHE A 86 -2.92 36.14 -1.09
CA PHE A 86 -3.37 37.24 -0.24
C PHE A 86 -4.27 38.21 -0.98
N GLU A 87 -4.00 38.51 -2.25
CA GLU A 87 -4.86 39.31 -3.09
C GLU A 87 -6.26 38.71 -3.29
N ALA A 88 -6.32 37.38 -3.37
CA ALA A 88 -7.56 36.66 -3.64
C ALA A 88 -8.43 36.39 -2.40
N ILE A 89 -7.80 36.30 -1.21
CA ILE A 89 -8.50 35.97 0.05
C ILE A 89 -8.09 36.99 1.11
N PRO A 90 -8.92 38.01 1.37
CA PRO A 90 -8.70 38.97 2.44
C PRO A 90 -8.65 38.29 3.83
N ASN A 91 -7.80 38.79 4.74
CA ASN A 91 -7.64 38.35 6.10
C ASN A 91 -7.05 36.92 6.27
N LEU A 92 -6.55 36.32 5.20
CA LEU A 92 -5.83 35.05 5.27
C LEU A 92 -4.52 35.23 6.07
N GLN A 93 -4.16 34.23 6.88
CA GLN A 93 -2.93 34.25 7.69
C GLN A 93 -1.92 33.23 7.18
N ALA A 94 -0.67 33.67 6.99
CA ALA A 94 0.43 32.76 6.68
C ALA A 94 1.04 32.20 7.96
N GLN A 95 1.29 30.89 7.99
CA GLN A 95 1.93 30.21 9.13
C GLN A 95 3.01 29.24 8.62
N MET A 96 4.26 29.49 9.03
CA MET A 96 5.40 28.70 8.56
C MET A 96 5.50 27.31 9.18
N LYS A 97 5.04 27.15 10.43
CA LYS A 97 5.06 25.88 11.17
C LYS A 97 3.62 25.38 11.35
N ASN A 98 3.39 24.12 10.95
CA ASN A 98 2.08 23.45 11.06
C ASN A 98 0.91 24.31 10.50
N PRO A 99 0.97 24.76 9.25
CA PRO A 99 -0.16 25.44 8.64
C PRO A 99 -1.33 24.46 8.45
N ASP A 100 -2.56 24.95 8.44
CA ASP A 100 -3.74 24.15 8.13
C ASP A 100 -3.74 23.72 6.65
N ILE A 101 -3.28 24.61 5.76
CA ILE A 101 -3.13 24.35 4.33
C ILE A 101 -1.65 24.52 3.94
N ASN A 102 -1.00 23.47 3.45
CA ASN A 102 0.32 23.55 2.85
C ASN A 102 0.23 23.27 1.35
N LEU A 103 0.13 24.32 0.55
CA LEU A 103 0.10 24.23 -0.91
C LEU A 103 1.52 24.02 -1.43
N GLN A 104 1.79 22.83 -1.95
CA GLN A 104 3.07 22.44 -2.55
C GLN A 104 3.04 22.74 -4.05
N VAL A 105 4.08 23.39 -4.53
CA VAL A 105 4.28 23.74 -5.95
C VAL A 105 5.61 23.15 -6.40
N GLU A 106 5.59 22.23 -7.32
CA GLU A 106 6.81 21.62 -7.87
C GLU A 106 6.95 21.98 -9.35
N ILE A 107 8.04 22.68 -9.68
CA ILE A 107 8.38 23.05 -11.07
C ILE A 107 9.34 22.02 -11.62
N ARG A 108 8.92 21.31 -12.67
CA ARG A 108 9.74 20.36 -13.44
C ARG A 108 9.93 20.83 -14.88
N GLU A 109 10.75 20.14 -15.65
CA GLU A 109 11.04 20.50 -17.04
C GLU A 109 9.77 20.52 -17.90
N GLU A 110 8.89 19.53 -17.72
CA GLU A 110 7.70 19.34 -18.55
C GLU A 110 6.45 20.11 -18.11
N ALA A 111 6.32 20.42 -16.80
CA ALA A 111 5.12 21.05 -16.25
C ALA A 111 5.31 21.53 -14.80
N ALA A 112 4.33 22.22 -14.28
CA ALA A 112 4.18 22.49 -12.85
C ALA A 112 3.14 21.54 -12.23
N TYR A 113 3.39 21.15 -10.97
CA TYR A 113 2.55 20.24 -10.20
C TYR A 113 2.17 20.87 -8.87
N LEU A 114 0.86 20.99 -8.62
CA LEU A 114 0.32 21.55 -7.38
C LEU A 114 -0.36 20.47 -6.57
N SER A 115 -0.12 20.46 -5.26
CA SER A 115 -0.80 19.55 -4.32
C SER A 115 -0.94 20.19 -2.95
N TYR A 116 -2.02 19.88 -2.24
CA TYR A 116 -2.28 20.39 -0.88
C TYR A 116 -2.67 19.27 0.09
N GLU A 117 -2.87 18.07 -0.40
CA GLU A 117 -3.20 16.91 0.40
C GLU A 117 -2.13 15.83 0.27
N THR A 118 -1.85 15.15 1.36
CA THR A 118 -0.95 13.99 1.37
C THR A 118 -1.61 12.87 2.17
N PHE A 119 -1.80 11.74 1.52
CA PHE A 119 -2.35 10.54 2.13
C PHE A 119 -1.24 9.56 2.46
N ARG A 120 -1.39 8.91 3.61
CA ARG A 120 -0.48 7.84 4.01
C ARG A 120 -0.85 6.55 3.26
N GLY A 121 0.13 5.94 2.62
CA GLY A 121 0.01 4.62 2.01
C GLY A 121 0.19 3.49 3.01
N ALA A 122 0.14 2.25 2.52
CA ALA A 122 0.33 1.05 3.35
C ALA A 122 1.74 0.93 3.95
N GLY A 123 2.72 1.62 3.37
CA GLY A 123 4.13 1.50 3.75
C GLY A 123 4.69 0.10 3.46
N GLY A 124 5.74 -0.29 4.17
CA GLY A 124 6.39 -1.58 3.95
C GLY A 124 7.28 -1.59 2.70
N LEU A 125 7.48 -2.79 2.14
CA LEU A 125 8.26 -3.04 0.94
C LEU A 125 7.35 -3.54 -0.19
N PRO A 126 7.69 -3.30 -1.46
CA PRO A 126 6.95 -3.87 -2.58
C PRO A 126 6.94 -5.40 -2.50
N VAL A 127 5.77 -6.00 -2.70
CA VAL A 127 5.63 -7.47 -2.68
C VAL A 127 6.53 -8.10 -3.73
N GLY A 128 7.22 -9.18 -3.36
CA GLY A 128 8.22 -9.87 -4.19
C GLY A 128 9.66 -9.34 -4.03
N SER A 129 9.87 -8.15 -3.44
CA SER A 129 11.21 -7.59 -3.26
C SER A 129 12.08 -8.38 -2.27
N SER A 130 11.47 -9.18 -1.38
CA SER A 130 12.15 -10.02 -0.38
C SER A 130 12.06 -11.53 -0.70
N GLY A 131 11.74 -11.86 -1.96
CA GLY A 131 11.62 -13.25 -2.42
C GLY A 131 10.26 -13.88 -2.08
N LYS A 132 10.16 -15.21 -2.24
CA LYS A 132 8.93 -15.99 -2.09
C LYS A 132 8.89 -16.78 -0.79
N GLY A 133 7.71 -16.90 -0.18
CA GLY A 133 7.48 -17.73 1.02
C GLY A 133 6.21 -18.57 0.93
N MET A 134 6.23 -19.72 1.63
CA MET A 134 5.07 -20.59 1.76
C MET A 134 4.36 -20.30 3.07
N LEU A 135 3.16 -19.75 2.99
CA LEU A 135 2.31 -19.49 4.16
C LEU A 135 1.47 -20.73 4.48
N MET A 136 1.70 -21.35 5.63
CA MET A 136 0.84 -22.42 6.14
C MET A 136 -0.48 -21.80 6.65
N LEU A 137 -1.49 -21.76 5.79
CA LEU A 137 -2.74 -21.06 6.08
C LEU A 137 -3.76 -22.00 6.74
N SER A 138 -4.10 -21.71 7.98
CA SER A 138 -5.20 -22.35 8.71
C SER A 138 -6.49 -21.53 8.61
N GLY A 139 -7.60 -22.06 9.13
CA GLY A 139 -8.84 -21.31 9.29
C GLY A 139 -8.87 -20.37 10.52
N GLY A 140 -7.75 -20.25 11.28
CA GLY A 140 -7.60 -19.36 12.42
C GLY A 140 -7.32 -17.91 12.04
N ILE A 141 -7.18 -17.07 13.05
CA ILE A 141 -6.93 -15.61 12.84
C ILE A 141 -5.43 -15.29 12.69
N ASP A 142 -4.53 -16.12 13.23
CA ASP A 142 -3.11 -15.82 13.29
C ASP A 142 -2.42 -15.96 11.93
N SER A 143 -2.71 -17.05 11.19
CA SER A 143 -2.04 -17.31 9.91
C SER A 143 -2.31 -16.24 8.83
N PRO A 144 -3.53 -15.67 8.65
CA PRO A 144 -3.71 -14.56 7.71
C PRO A 144 -3.01 -13.28 8.18
N VAL A 145 -2.89 -13.05 9.49
CA VAL A 145 -2.11 -11.91 10.03
C VAL A 145 -0.62 -12.09 9.73
N ALA A 146 -0.08 -13.29 9.93
CA ALA A 146 1.30 -13.62 9.55
C ALA A 146 1.53 -13.40 8.04
N GLY A 147 0.60 -13.83 7.19
CA GLY A 147 0.61 -13.58 5.75
C GLY A 147 0.63 -12.10 5.41
N TYR A 148 -0.23 -11.30 6.04
CA TYR A 148 -0.25 -9.84 5.87
C TYR A 148 1.10 -9.20 6.25
N LEU A 149 1.68 -9.61 7.38
CA LEU A 149 2.96 -9.09 7.86
C LEU A 149 4.11 -9.48 6.92
N ALA A 150 4.09 -10.70 6.38
CA ALA A 150 5.07 -11.15 5.39
C ALA A 150 4.97 -10.37 4.08
N LEU A 151 3.75 -10.19 3.54
CA LEU A 151 3.49 -9.33 2.37
C LEU A 151 4.02 -7.91 2.60
N LYS A 152 3.75 -7.32 3.78
CA LYS A 152 4.23 -5.99 4.14
C LYS A 152 5.77 -5.88 4.23
N ARG A 153 6.45 -7.00 4.46
CA ARG A 153 7.93 -7.12 4.44
C ARG A 153 8.47 -7.44 3.05
N GLY A 154 7.62 -7.43 2.02
CA GLY A 154 8.01 -7.63 0.64
C GLY A 154 8.10 -9.10 0.22
N VAL A 155 7.61 -10.04 1.03
CA VAL A 155 7.58 -11.46 0.66
C VAL A 155 6.39 -11.71 -0.27
N ASP A 156 6.65 -12.33 -1.42
CA ASP A 156 5.61 -12.91 -2.28
C ASP A 156 5.16 -14.24 -1.67
N ILE A 157 3.90 -14.35 -1.24
CA ILE A 157 3.41 -15.54 -0.54
C ILE A 157 2.59 -16.47 -1.45
N GLU A 158 2.75 -17.77 -1.24
CA GLU A 158 1.82 -18.81 -1.69
C GLU A 158 1.20 -19.47 -0.47
N ALA A 159 -0.14 -19.62 -0.47
CA ALA A 159 -0.86 -20.18 0.68
C ALA A 159 -0.96 -21.71 0.56
N VAL A 160 -0.50 -22.42 1.58
CA VAL A 160 -0.57 -23.89 1.68
C VAL A 160 -1.59 -24.24 2.76
N HIS A 161 -2.65 -24.93 2.37
CA HIS A 161 -3.71 -25.39 3.26
C HIS A 161 -3.80 -26.91 3.29
N PHE A 162 -3.82 -27.50 4.49
CA PHE A 162 -3.97 -28.94 4.70
C PHE A 162 -5.42 -29.30 4.92
N ALA A 163 -5.99 -30.08 4.01
CA ALA A 163 -7.36 -30.55 4.08
C ALA A 163 -7.41 -32.02 4.51
N SER A 164 -8.18 -32.33 5.55
CA SER A 164 -8.35 -33.67 6.08
C SER A 164 -9.82 -34.04 6.28
N PRO A 165 -10.63 -34.14 5.21
CA PRO A 165 -12.00 -34.65 5.36
C PRO A 165 -11.98 -36.12 5.83
N PRO A 166 -12.91 -36.56 6.72
CA PRO A 166 -14.01 -35.79 7.32
C PRO A 166 -13.60 -34.98 8.57
N TYR A 167 -12.33 -35.00 8.98
CA TYR A 167 -11.85 -34.28 10.20
C TYR A 167 -11.84 -32.78 10.05
N THR A 168 -11.69 -32.26 8.82
CA THR A 168 -11.90 -30.85 8.50
C THR A 168 -13.21 -30.70 7.72
N SER A 169 -14.03 -29.73 8.13
CA SER A 169 -15.31 -29.46 7.44
C SER A 169 -15.08 -28.78 6.09
N PRO A 170 -16.01 -28.93 5.12
CA PRO A 170 -15.96 -28.15 3.87
C PRO A 170 -15.92 -26.63 4.11
N GLY A 171 -16.49 -26.17 5.22
CA GLY A 171 -16.44 -24.78 5.65
C GLY A 171 -15.02 -24.30 6.01
N ALA A 172 -14.16 -25.19 6.49
CA ALA A 172 -12.77 -24.85 6.82
C ALA A 172 -11.96 -24.52 5.55
N LEU A 173 -12.10 -25.32 4.49
CA LEU A 173 -11.48 -25.07 3.20
C LEU A 173 -11.97 -23.75 2.61
N LYS A 174 -13.29 -23.54 2.55
CA LYS A 174 -13.88 -22.29 2.05
C LYS A 174 -13.36 -21.08 2.83
N LYS A 175 -13.29 -21.18 4.15
CA LYS A 175 -12.74 -20.12 5.01
C LYS A 175 -11.28 -19.79 4.66
N ALA A 176 -10.43 -20.81 4.46
CA ALA A 176 -9.03 -20.61 4.06
C ALA A 176 -8.92 -19.93 2.68
N GLN A 177 -9.74 -20.34 1.72
CA GLN A 177 -9.84 -19.68 0.41
C GLN A 177 -10.29 -18.21 0.53
N ASP A 178 -11.28 -17.92 1.38
CA ASP A 178 -11.78 -16.56 1.60
C ASP A 178 -10.74 -15.67 2.30
N LEU A 179 -9.95 -16.25 3.24
CA LEU A 179 -8.82 -15.56 3.87
C LEU A 179 -7.72 -15.24 2.85
N THR A 180 -7.38 -16.20 1.98
CA THR A 180 -6.43 -15.96 0.87
C THR A 180 -6.93 -14.83 -0.03
N ARG A 181 -8.21 -14.86 -0.43
CA ARG A 181 -8.81 -13.78 -1.25
C ARG A 181 -8.74 -12.41 -0.58
N LYS A 182 -8.86 -12.34 0.77
CA LYS A 182 -8.68 -11.08 1.50
C LYS A 182 -7.24 -10.58 1.45
N LEU A 183 -6.25 -11.47 1.48
CA LEU A 183 -4.84 -11.11 1.38
C LEU A 183 -4.45 -10.63 -0.02
N THR A 184 -5.15 -11.06 -1.09
CA THR A 184 -4.85 -10.57 -2.46
C THR A 184 -5.03 -9.07 -2.63
N LYS A 185 -5.81 -8.41 -1.76
CA LYS A 185 -5.93 -6.94 -1.76
C LYS A 185 -4.59 -6.24 -1.52
N PHE A 186 -3.66 -6.90 -0.85
CA PHE A 186 -2.35 -6.36 -0.49
C PHE A 186 -1.21 -6.95 -1.32
N GLY A 187 -1.34 -8.20 -1.75
CA GLY A 187 -0.29 -8.97 -2.41
C GLY A 187 -0.53 -9.26 -3.90
N GLY A 188 -1.66 -8.84 -4.45
CA GLY A 188 -2.04 -9.20 -5.80
C GLY A 188 -2.43 -10.68 -5.90
N ASN A 189 -1.91 -11.40 -6.88
CA ASN A 189 -2.24 -12.82 -7.06
C ASN A 189 -1.51 -13.70 -6.04
N ILE A 190 -2.27 -14.47 -5.24
CA ILE A 190 -1.74 -15.44 -4.28
C ILE A 190 -2.16 -16.83 -4.73
N GLN A 191 -1.19 -17.70 -5.02
CA GLN A 191 -1.46 -19.11 -5.33
C GLN A 191 -1.96 -19.81 -4.07
N PHE A 192 -3.12 -20.49 -4.17
CA PHE A 192 -3.65 -21.34 -3.11
C PHE A 192 -3.33 -22.82 -3.43
N ILE A 193 -2.66 -23.50 -2.53
CA ILE A 193 -2.25 -24.89 -2.66
C ILE A 193 -3.00 -25.69 -1.60
N GLU A 194 -3.91 -26.57 -2.03
CA GLU A 194 -4.59 -27.51 -1.17
C GLU A 194 -3.78 -28.82 -1.11
N VAL A 195 -3.46 -29.25 0.08
CA VAL A 195 -2.74 -30.51 0.34
C VAL A 195 -3.69 -31.50 0.99
N PRO A 196 -4.06 -32.61 0.32
CA PRO A 196 -4.82 -33.67 0.96
C PRO A 196 -3.97 -34.32 2.05
N PHE A 197 -4.49 -34.35 3.26
CA PHE A 197 -3.73 -34.78 4.44
C PHE A 197 -4.40 -35.92 5.24
N THR A 198 -5.58 -36.40 4.83
CA THR A 198 -6.38 -37.39 5.54
C THR A 198 -5.62 -38.67 5.79
N GLU A 199 -5.05 -39.28 4.74
CA GLU A 199 -4.32 -40.54 4.83
C GLU A 199 -3.14 -40.47 5.81
N ILE A 200 -2.37 -39.39 5.73
CA ILE A 200 -1.23 -39.14 6.61
C ILE A 200 -1.70 -38.98 8.05
N GLN A 201 -2.80 -38.28 8.27
CA GLN A 201 -3.37 -38.06 9.59
C GLN A 201 -3.87 -39.37 10.21
N GLU A 202 -4.52 -40.24 9.45
CA GLU A 202 -4.99 -41.54 9.87
C GLU A 202 -3.83 -42.47 10.20
N GLU A 203 -2.79 -42.49 9.39
CA GLU A 203 -1.57 -43.25 9.62
C GLU A 203 -0.86 -42.81 10.91
N ILE A 204 -0.74 -41.52 11.16
CA ILE A 204 -0.19 -40.98 12.41
C ILE A 204 -1.05 -41.43 13.59
N LYS A 205 -2.38 -41.34 13.48
CA LYS A 205 -3.30 -41.73 14.54
C LYS A 205 -3.25 -43.24 14.86
N ALA A 206 -3.05 -44.05 13.84
CA ALA A 206 -2.96 -45.50 14.00
C ALA A 206 -1.65 -45.99 14.61
N LYS A 207 -0.53 -45.30 14.34
CA LYS A 207 0.81 -45.79 14.68
C LYS A 207 1.55 -45.01 15.76
N ALA A 208 1.12 -43.79 16.06
CA ALA A 208 1.81 -42.92 16.99
C ALA A 208 1.16 -42.98 18.40
N PRO A 209 1.97 -42.91 19.48
CA PRO A 209 1.43 -42.71 20.82
C PRO A 209 0.65 -41.37 20.89
N GLU A 210 -0.44 -41.34 21.64
CA GLU A 210 -1.35 -40.22 21.75
C GLU A 210 -0.62 -38.91 22.09
N ALA A 211 0.35 -38.95 23.00
CA ALA A 211 1.15 -37.80 23.41
C ALA A 211 1.95 -37.13 22.26
N TYR A 212 2.20 -37.87 21.15
CA TYR A 212 2.99 -37.39 20.02
C TYR A 212 2.14 -37.01 18.79
N LEU A 213 0.85 -37.29 18.78
CA LEU A 213 -0.02 -37.07 17.60
C LEU A 213 0.11 -35.66 17.02
N MET A 214 -0.04 -34.63 17.85
CA MET A 214 0.05 -33.25 17.41
C MET A 214 1.45 -32.87 16.92
N THR A 215 2.48 -33.35 17.60
CA THR A 215 3.87 -33.08 17.22
C THR A 215 4.20 -33.70 15.86
N LEU A 216 3.81 -34.95 15.66
CA LEU A 216 4.04 -35.64 14.38
C LEU A 216 3.23 -35.02 13.25
N THR A 217 1.96 -34.69 13.48
CA THR A 217 1.10 -34.00 12.51
C THR A 217 1.75 -32.69 12.02
N ARG A 218 2.16 -31.83 12.95
CA ARG A 218 2.85 -30.57 12.61
C ARG A 218 4.16 -30.82 11.88
N ARG A 219 4.95 -31.80 12.30
CA ARG A 219 6.21 -32.16 11.65
C ARG A 219 5.99 -32.60 10.19
N PHE A 220 4.98 -33.42 9.92
CA PHE A 220 4.65 -33.83 8.55
C PHE A 220 4.17 -32.64 7.71
N MET A 221 3.31 -31.79 8.25
CA MET A 221 2.87 -30.57 7.56
C MET A 221 4.06 -29.67 7.20
N MET A 222 4.99 -29.43 8.13
CA MET A 222 6.21 -28.66 7.88
C MET A 222 7.08 -29.30 6.79
N ARG A 223 7.31 -30.62 6.82
CA ARG A 223 8.11 -31.35 5.81
C ARG A 223 7.49 -31.28 4.41
N ILE A 224 6.18 -31.43 4.34
CA ILE A 224 5.44 -31.31 3.06
C ILE A 224 5.52 -29.89 2.54
N THR A 225 5.30 -28.90 3.39
CA THR A 225 5.43 -27.49 3.01
C THR A 225 6.86 -27.16 2.56
N ASP A 226 7.88 -27.72 3.23
CA ASP A 226 9.28 -27.52 2.82
C ASP A 226 9.56 -28.13 1.44
N ARG A 227 9.00 -29.28 1.15
CA ARG A 227 9.11 -29.87 -0.19
C ARG A 227 8.41 -29.03 -1.27
N ILE A 228 7.24 -28.49 -0.94
CA ILE A 228 6.53 -27.55 -1.83
C ILE A 228 7.39 -26.29 -2.03
N ARG A 229 7.96 -25.75 -0.96
CA ARG A 229 8.86 -24.59 -0.99
C ARG A 229 10.03 -24.81 -1.96
N GLU A 230 10.70 -25.95 -1.87
CA GLU A 230 11.80 -26.29 -2.78
C GLU A 230 11.37 -26.30 -4.24
N VAL A 231 10.27 -27.01 -4.56
CA VAL A 231 9.73 -27.13 -5.94
C VAL A 231 9.27 -25.76 -6.47
N ARG A 232 8.76 -24.90 -5.61
CA ARG A 232 8.23 -23.57 -5.96
C ARG A 232 9.29 -22.45 -5.88
N ASN A 233 10.54 -22.77 -5.59
CA ASN A 233 11.64 -21.82 -5.38
C ASN A 233 11.34 -20.79 -4.28
N GLY A 234 10.67 -21.23 -3.21
CA GLY A 234 10.45 -20.40 -2.02
C GLY A 234 11.69 -20.37 -1.13
N LEU A 235 11.85 -19.28 -0.37
CA LEU A 235 12.97 -19.10 0.55
C LEU A 235 12.64 -19.48 1.98
N VAL A 236 11.35 -19.37 2.38
CA VAL A 236 10.92 -19.48 3.78
C VAL A 236 9.54 -20.12 3.89
N ILE A 237 9.28 -20.75 5.03
CA ILE A 237 7.94 -21.16 5.48
C ILE A 237 7.48 -20.19 6.55
N ILE A 238 6.22 -19.82 6.50
CA ILE A 238 5.57 -18.84 7.38
C ILE A 238 4.39 -19.50 8.06
#